data_2b92fffbbe1dac690be70079785d9287
#
_entry.id   2b92fffbbe1dac690be70079785d9287
#
_cell.length_a   1.000
_cell.length_b   1.000
_cell.length_c   1.000
_cell.angle_alpha   90.00
_cell.angle_beta   90.00
_cell.angle_gamma   90.00
#
_symmetry.space_group_name_H-M   'P 1'
#
loop_
_entity.id
_entity.type
_entity.pdbx_description
1 polymer ?
#
loop_
_entity_poly.entity_id
_entity_poly.type
_entity_poly.pdbx_seq_one_letter_code
_entity_poly.pdbx_strand_id
1 'polypeptide(L)'
;LWLWYAFLRSGNAYVFDLAERLSRHASEVDVYHIGKFKGMGSRHNVSHWGCPCKEARIAMAGHHRFLYYLTGDRRLGDIFDELKDNELTFLEHDPLADFYAKEEMVYPSHARSGPDWSSLCSNWMTAWERGNDERYHQKILIGLEDIKQAPLQLVSGPDFEFDPESCHLRYIGECAAG
;
A
#
# COMPACT_ATOMS: atom_id res chain seq x y z
N LEU A 1 7.43 -11.41 -0.75
CA LEU A 1 6.40 -12.33 -0.23
C LEU A 1 6.72 -13.79 -0.56
N TRP A 2 7.03 -14.14 -1.82
CA TRP A 2 7.34 -15.53 -2.23
C TRP A 2 8.52 -16.15 -1.49
N LEU A 3 9.54 -15.39 -1.09
CA LEU A 3 10.65 -15.89 -0.26
C LEU A 3 10.17 -16.35 1.11
N TRP A 4 9.23 -15.63 1.72
CA TRP A 4 8.65 -16.05 2.98
C TRP A 4 7.89 -17.37 2.85
N TYR A 5 7.11 -17.53 1.78
CA TYR A 5 6.44 -18.81 1.51
C TYR A 5 7.45 -19.95 1.25
N ALA A 6 8.54 -19.66 0.54
CA ALA A 6 9.61 -20.65 0.33
C ALA A 6 10.27 -21.05 1.66
N PHE A 7 10.56 -20.08 2.54
CA PHE A 7 11.09 -20.37 3.88
C PHE A 7 10.11 -21.20 4.73
N LEU A 8 8.86 -20.78 4.82
CA LEU A 8 7.86 -21.50 5.62
C LEU A 8 7.63 -22.94 5.17
N ARG A 9 7.85 -23.23 3.90
CA ARG A 9 7.75 -24.60 3.35
C ARG A 9 9.01 -25.43 3.52
N SER A 10 10.17 -24.81 3.53
CA SER A 10 11.47 -25.53 3.49
C SER A 10 12.25 -25.49 4.78
N GLY A 11 12.02 -24.49 5.64
CA GLY A 11 12.87 -24.21 6.79
C GLY A 11 14.31 -23.81 6.45
N ASN A 12 14.59 -23.47 5.18
CA ASN A 12 15.94 -23.19 4.71
C ASN A 12 16.46 -21.85 5.24
N ALA A 13 17.53 -21.90 6.05
CA ALA A 13 18.13 -20.72 6.68
C ALA A 13 18.65 -19.67 5.67
N TYR A 14 19.15 -20.10 4.52
CA TYR A 14 19.59 -19.17 3.48
C TYR A 14 18.42 -18.38 2.88
N VAL A 15 17.27 -19.04 2.70
CA VAL A 15 16.04 -18.38 2.23
C VAL A 15 15.53 -17.38 3.26
N PHE A 16 15.61 -17.73 4.56
CA PHE A 16 15.29 -16.80 5.64
C PHE A 16 16.15 -15.54 5.60
N ASP A 17 17.47 -15.71 5.52
CA ASP A 17 18.46 -14.61 5.48
C ASP A 17 18.17 -13.65 4.33
N LEU A 18 17.87 -14.19 3.15
CA LEU A 18 17.54 -13.41 1.97
C LEU A 18 16.19 -12.67 2.14
N ALA A 19 15.17 -13.36 2.67
CA ALA A 19 13.86 -12.78 2.93
C ALA A 19 13.92 -11.66 3.98
N GLU A 20 14.71 -11.85 5.04
CA GLU A 20 14.96 -10.82 6.05
C GLU A 20 15.59 -9.56 5.45
N ARG A 21 16.69 -9.70 4.72
CA ARG A 21 17.39 -8.56 4.09
C ARG A 21 16.49 -7.77 3.15
N LEU A 22 15.71 -8.46 2.32
CA LEU A 22 14.75 -7.81 1.42
C LEU A 22 13.62 -7.13 2.18
N SER A 23 13.12 -7.75 3.25
CA SER A 23 12.08 -7.13 4.10
C SER A 23 12.61 -5.86 4.77
N ARG A 24 13.80 -5.89 5.35
CA ARG A 24 14.43 -4.71 5.97
C ARG A 24 14.69 -3.62 4.94
N HIS A 25 15.20 -3.97 3.77
CA HIS A 25 15.40 -2.98 2.70
C HIS A 25 14.08 -2.29 2.34
N ALA A 26 13.03 -3.05 2.09
CA ALA A 26 11.73 -2.51 1.71
C ALA A 26 11.03 -1.71 2.82
N SER A 27 11.27 -2.02 4.12
CA SER A 27 10.63 -1.34 5.24
C SER A 27 11.43 -0.17 5.81
N GLU A 28 12.76 -0.22 5.72
CA GLU A 28 13.64 0.75 6.38
C GLU A 28 14.31 1.71 5.39
N VAL A 29 14.45 1.31 4.11
CA VAL A 29 15.16 2.10 3.08
C VAL A 29 14.21 2.65 2.03
N ASP A 30 13.29 1.83 1.54
CA ASP A 30 12.35 2.21 0.46
C ASP A 30 11.10 2.93 0.98
N VAL A 31 11.13 3.49 2.18
CA VAL A 31 10.01 4.19 2.82
C VAL A 31 10.44 5.54 3.35
N TYR A 32 9.62 6.56 3.16
CA TYR A 32 9.73 7.81 3.88
C TYR A 32 9.11 7.66 5.28
N HIS A 33 9.92 7.73 6.32
CA HIS A 33 9.47 7.63 7.72
C HIS A 33 9.07 8.98 8.32
N ILE A 34 9.57 10.07 7.75
CA ILE A 34 9.36 11.44 8.24
C ILE A 34 9.10 12.41 7.09
N GLY A 35 8.59 13.59 7.42
CA GLY A 35 8.34 14.67 6.47
C GLY A 35 7.04 14.49 5.67
N LYS A 36 6.88 15.31 4.64
CA LYS A 36 5.65 15.40 3.85
C LYS A 36 5.27 14.12 3.08
N PHE A 37 6.23 13.24 2.84
CA PHE A 37 6.02 11.97 2.13
C PHE A 37 5.95 10.77 3.07
N LYS A 38 5.81 10.99 4.39
CA LYS A 38 5.72 9.90 5.36
C LYS A 38 4.65 8.87 4.95
N GLY A 39 5.01 7.59 5.00
CA GLY A 39 4.14 6.48 4.61
C GLY A 39 4.16 6.15 3.13
N MET A 40 4.91 6.89 2.32
CA MET A 40 5.08 6.62 0.88
C MET A 40 6.37 5.87 0.59
N GLY A 41 6.36 5.12 -0.52
CA GLY A 41 7.55 4.45 -1.01
C GLY A 41 8.53 5.43 -1.64
N SER A 42 9.76 5.51 -1.14
CA SER A 42 10.77 6.48 -1.58
C SER A 42 11.18 6.31 -3.04
N ARG A 43 11.16 5.09 -3.54
CA ARG A 43 11.63 4.74 -4.88
C ARG A 43 10.91 5.50 -6.00
N HIS A 44 9.63 5.77 -5.85
CA HIS A 44 8.81 6.44 -6.85
C HIS A 44 8.70 7.96 -6.67
N ASN A 45 9.17 8.47 -5.52
CA ASN A 45 9.10 9.89 -5.17
C ASN A 45 10.45 10.61 -5.29
N VAL A 46 11.50 9.92 -5.75
CA VAL A 46 12.85 10.46 -5.89
C VAL A 46 13.42 10.19 -7.29
N SER A 47 13.84 11.25 -7.98
CA SER A 47 14.28 11.18 -9.38
C SER A 47 15.55 10.35 -9.60
N HIS A 48 16.42 10.22 -8.62
CA HIS A 48 17.70 9.51 -8.77
C HIS A 48 17.59 7.99 -8.79
N TRP A 49 16.42 7.42 -8.49
CA TRP A 49 16.19 5.98 -8.59
C TRP A 49 15.85 5.50 -10.01
N GLY A 50 15.79 6.42 -10.97
CA GLY A 50 15.59 6.09 -12.38
C GLY A 50 14.17 5.63 -12.73
N CYS A 51 13.19 5.82 -11.85
CA CYS A 51 11.79 5.61 -12.19
C CYS A 51 11.20 6.92 -12.73
N PRO A 52 10.73 6.98 -13.99
CA PRO A 52 10.20 8.19 -14.58
C PRO A 52 8.75 8.51 -14.18
N CYS A 53 8.08 7.58 -13.50
CA CYS A 53 6.62 7.67 -13.31
C CYS A 53 6.18 8.78 -12.36
N LYS A 54 7.03 9.29 -11.47
CA LYS A 54 6.73 10.41 -10.53
C LYS A 54 5.45 10.27 -9.71
N GLU A 55 4.78 9.13 -9.77
CA GLU A 55 3.53 8.87 -9.05
C GLU A 55 3.78 8.61 -7.59
N ALA A 56 2.87 9.05 -6.76
CA ALA A 56 2.83 8.64 -5.37
C ALA A 56 2.62 7.12 -5.25
N ARG A 57 3.31 6.49 -4.33
CA ARG A 57 3.20 5.05 -4.05
C ARG A 57 3.12 4.82 -2.55
N ILE A 58 2.13 4.07 -2.13
CA ILE A 58 1.99 3.67 -0.74
C ILE A 58 3.10 2.67 -0.36
N ALA A 59 3.75 2.89 0.78
CA ALA A 59 4.61 1.89 1.39
C ALA A 59 3.78 0.74 1.97
N MET A 60 4.22 -0.49 1.77
CA MET A 60 3.42 -1.68 2.03
C MET A 60 3.99 -2.53 3.17
N ALA A 61 3.18 -2.81 4.19
CA ALA A 61 3.57 -3.60 5.35
C ALA A 61 3.55 -5.12 5.13
N GLY A 62 2.74 -5.61 4.19
CA GLY A 62 2.47 -7.06 4.06
C GLY A 62 3.67 -7.95 3.79
N HIS A 63 4.75 -7.41 3.21
CA HIS A 63 5.98 -8.14 2.96
C HIS A 63 6.83 -8.34 4.22
N HIS A 64 6.63 -7.51 5.25
CA HIS A 64 7.45 -7.49 6.46
C HIS A 64 6.81 -8.24 7.63
N ARG A 65 5.51 -8.49 7.58
CA ARG A 65 4.76 -9.12 8.68
C ARG A 65 5.30 -10.49 9.05
N PHE A 66 5.79 -11.27 8.09
CA PHE A 66 6.38 -12.58 8.38
C PHE A 66 7.65 -12.47 9.23
N LEU A 67 8.52 -11.51 8.92
CA LEU A 67 9.71 -11.25 9.72
C LEU A 67 9.31 -10.85 11.15
N TYR A 68 8.35 -9.96 11.30
CA TYR A 68 7.82 -9.56 12.59
C TYR A 68 7.29 -10.74 13.41
N TYR A 69 6.44 -11.58 12.80
CA TYR A 69 5.84 -12.72 13.51
C TYR A 69 6.86 -13.80 13.87
N LEU A 70 7.92 -13.96 13.08
CA LEU A 70 8.97 -14.95 13.35
C LEU A 70 10.01 -14.47 14.35
N THR A 71 10.26 -13.16 14.45
CA THR A 71 11.36 -12.61 15.24
C THR A 71 10.92 -11.76 16.44
N GLY A 72 9.70 -11.22 16.39
CA GLY A 72 9.22 -10.24 17.38
C GLY A 72 9.94 -8.90 17.31
N ASP A 73 10.54 -8.56 16.16
CA ASP A 73 11.31 -7.32 16.00
C ASP A 73 10.41 -6.08 16.21
N ARG A 74 10.68 -5.35 17.30
CA ARG A 74 9.91 -4.17 17.70
C ARG A 74 9.94 -3.05 16.66
N ARG A 75 11.09 -2.89 15.96
CA ARG A 75 11.21 -1.85 14.91
C ARG A 75 10.21 -2.07 13.77
N LEU A 76 9.99 -3.32 13.39
CA LEU A 76 8.95 -3.63 12.38
C LEU A 76 7.54 -3.32 12.91
N GLY A 77 7.29 -3.57 14.21
CA GLY A 77 6.04 -3.16 14.85
C GLY A 77 5.79 -1.66 14.76
N ASP A 78 6.81 -0.85 15.05
CA ASP A 78 6.75 0.61 14.94
C ASP A 78 6.46 1.06 13.50
N ILE A 79 7.09 0.42 12.49
CA ILE A 79 6.86 0.70 11.07
C ILE A 79 5.40 0.37 10.68
N PHE A 80 4.84 -0.73 11.15
CA PHE A 80 3.43 -1.04 10.90
C PHE A 80 2.49 0.02 11.49
N ASP A 81 2.82 0.56 12.66
CA ASP A 81 2.05 1.65 13.26
C ASP A 81 2.22 2.97 12.51
N GLU A 82 3.35 3.20 11.85
CA GLU A 82 3.55 4.32 10.92
C GLU A 82 2.68 4.20 9.66
N LEU A 83 2.45 2.96 9.17
CA LEU A 83 1.83 2.71 7.87
C LEU A 83 0.31 2.43 7.93
N LYS A 84 -0.26 2.13 9.08
CA LYS A 84 -1.66 1.68 9.20
C LYS A 84 -2.72 2.68 8.73
N ASP A 85 -2.40 3.98 8.78
CA ASP A 85 -3.29 5.07 8.38
C ASP A 85 -2.67 5.92 7.24
N ASN A 86 -1.78 5.33 6.43
CA ASN A 86 -1.07 6.07 5.40
C ASN A 86 -1.92 6.39 4.15
N GLU A 87 -3.16 5.93 4.06
CA GLU A 87 -4.15 6.41 3.10
C GLU A 87 -4.39 7.91 3.21
N LEU A 88 -4.29 8.47 4.42
CA LEU A 88 -4.48 9.89 4.66
C LEU A 88 -3.43 10.76 3.97
N THR A 89 -2.29 10.20 3.61
CA THR A 89 -1.26 10.88 2.81
C THR A 89 -1.79 11.29 1.43
N PHE A 90 -2.79 10.60 0.91
CA PHE A 90 -3.41 10.91 -0.38
C PHE A 90 -4.25 12.19 -0.37
N LEU A 91 -4.58 12.76 0.79
CA LEU A 91 -5.17 14.09 0.88
C LEU A 91 -4.21 15.19 0.39
N GLU A 92 -2.89 14.98 0.55
CA GLU A 92 -1.85 15.90 0.11
C GLU A 92 -1.16 15.45 -1.18
N HIS A 93 -1.13 14.16 -1.46
CA HIS A 93 -0.37 13.54 -2.55
C HIS A 93 -1.25 12.57 -3.34
N ASP A 94 -2.02 13.12 -4.25
CA ASP A 94 -2.85 12.32 -5.14
C ASP A 94 -1.97 11.57 -6.17
N PRO A 95 -2.05 10.23 -6.24
CA PRO A 95 -1.22 9.42 -7.12
C PRO A 95 -1.52 9.61 -8.61
N LEU A 96 -2.69 10.14 -8.97
CA LEU A 96 -3.10 10.34 -10.36
C LEU A 96 -3.38 11.82 -10.71
N ALA A 97 -2.89 12.77 -9.92
CA ALA A 97 -3.12 14.20 -10.12
C ALA A 97 -2.71 14.71 -11.50
N ASP A 98 -1.73 14.09 -12.15
CA ASP A 98 -1.26 14.47 -13.48
C ASP A 98 -2.12 13.89 -14.62
N PHE A 99 -3.04 12.98 -14.33
CA PHE A 99 -3.84 12.24 -15.32
C PHE A 99 -5.31 12.65 -15.34
N TYR A 100 -5.83 13.16 -14.24
CA TYR A 100 -7.24 13.52 -14.10
C TYR A 100 -7.40 14.97 -13.62
N ALA A 101 -8.39 15.67 -14.18
CA ALA A 101 -8.72 17.05 -13.80
C ALA A 101 -9.45 17.07 -12.45
N LYS A 102 -9.01 17.94 -11.54
CA LYS A 102 -9.59 18.05 -10.19
C LYS A 102 -11.02 18.63 -10.17
N GLU A 103 -11.38 19.41 -11.19
CA GLU A 103 -12.65 20.11 -11.25
C GLU A 103 -13.87 19.18 -11.40
N GLU A 104 -13.65 17.95 -11.84
CA GLU A 104 -14.69 16.94 -12.06
C GLU A 104 -14.76 15.89 -10.96
N MET A 105 -13.91 16.00 -9.94
CA MET A 105 -13.79 15.01 -8.87
C MET A 105 -14.92 15.12 -7.84
N VAL A 106 -15.43 13.96 -7.41
CA VAL A 106 -16.35 13.83 -6.29
C VAL A 106 -15.58 13.57 -4.99
N TYR A 107 -14.54 12.75 -5.05
CA TYR A 107 -13.66 12.46 -3.92
C TYR A 107 -12.33 13.22 -4.01
N PRO A 108 -11.64 13.44 -2.88
CA PRO A 108 -10.49 14.35 -2.83
C PRO A 108 -9.22 13.83 -3.50
N SER A 109 -9.14 12.53 -3.79
CA SER A 109 -7.95 11.89 -4.34
C SER A 109 -8.31 10.76 -5.29
N HIS A 110 -7.29 10.06 -5.79
CA HIS A 110 -7.42 8.88 -6.64
C HIS A 110 -6.69 7.68 -6.03
N ALA A 111 -7.07 6.48 -6.48
CA ALA A 111 -6.34 5.24 -6.21
C ALA A 111 -6.47 4.27 -7.38
N ARG A 112 -5.38 3.65 -7.77
CA ARG A 112 -5.39 2.49 -8.67
C ARG A 112 -5.64 1.23 -7.86
N SER A 113 -6.38 0.30 -8.40
CA SER A 113 -6.70 -0.96 -7.71
C SER A 113 -5.45 -1.76 -7.31
N GLY A 114 -4.47 -1.84 -8.19
CA GLY A 114 -3.24 -2.62 -7.98
C GLY A 114 -2.24 -1.93 -7.05
N PRO A 115 -1.53 -0.89 -7.51
CA PRO A 115 -0.41 -0.33 -6.75
C PRO A 115 -0.83 0.44 -5.49
N ASP A 116 -2.01 1.03 -5.47
CA ASP A 116 -2.45 1.89 -4.37
C ASP A 116 -3.38 1.15 -3.41
N TRP A 117 -4.58 0.79 -3.83
CA TRP A 117 -5.56 0.15 -2.96
C TRP A 117 -5.09 -1.19 -2.39
N SER A 118 -4.44 -2.05 -3.21
CA SER A 118 -3.91 -3.33 -2.72
C SER A 118 -2.79 -3.14 -1.68
N SER A 119 -2.00 -2.06 -1.80
CA SER A 119 -0.97 -1.72 -0.81
C SER A 119 -1.58 -1.24 0.49
N LEU A 120 -2.63 -0.40 0.42
CA LEU A 120 -3.42 0.01 1.59
C LEU A 120 -4.05 -1.20 2.27
N CYS A 121 -4.68 -2.11 1.51
CA CYS A 121 -5.23 -3.36 2.07
C CYS A 121 -4.17 -4.19 2.80
N SER A 122 -2.93 -4.24 2.30
CA SER A 122 -1.84 -4.92 2.99
C SER A 122 -1.51 -4.29 4.34
N ASN A 123 -1.56 -2.97 4.43
CA ASN A 123 -1.33 -2.24 5.68
C ASN A 123 -2.50 -2.43 6.66
N TRP A 124 -3.73 -2.27 6.19
CA TRP A 124 -4.93 -2.48 7.00
C TRP A 124 -5.07 -3.92 7.50
N MET A 125 -4.81 -4.91 6.64
CA MET A 125 -4.80 -6.31 7.05
C MET A 125 -3.77 -6.57 8.17
N THR A 126 -2.57 -6.02 8.04
CA THR A 126 -1.52 -6.16 9.05
C THR A 126 -1.92 -5.47 10.36
N ALA A 127 -2.54 -4.29 10.30
CA ALA A 127 -3.04 -3.59 11.49
C ALA A 127 -4.16 -4.38 12.19
N TRP A 128 -5.10 -4.92 11.42
CA TRP A 128 -6.17 -5.76 11.94
C TRP A 128 -5.63 -7.06 12.57
N GLU A 129 -4.77 -7.81 11.87
CA GLU A 129 -4.15 -9.05 12.38
C GLU A 129 -3.39 -8.82 13.69
N ARG A 130 -2.68 -7.68 13.84
CA ARG A 130 -1.89 -7.37 15.04
C ARG A 130 -2.72 -6.88 16.22
N GLY A 131 -3.70 -6.04 15.95
CA GLY A 131 -4.44 -5.29 16.97
C GLY A 131 -5.87 -5.75 17.19
N ASN A 132 -6.39 -6.63 16.33
CA ASN A 132 -7.81 -6.99 16.28
C ASN A 132 -8.73 -5.77 16.22
N ASP A 133 -8.26 -4.70 15.55
CA ASP A 133 -9.01 -3.47 15.38
C ASP A 133 -9.88 -3.55 14.13
N GLU A 134 -11.17 -3.77 14.34
CA GLU A 134 -12.15 -4.01 13.29
C GLU A 134 -12.27 -2.83 12.31
N ARG A 135 -11.86 -1.62 12.68
CA ARG A 135 -11.87 -0.46 11.77
C ARG A 135 -11.05 -0.73 10.51
N TYR A 136 -9.90 -1.40 10.63
CA TYR A 136 -9.05 -1.71 9.47
C TYR A 136 -9.64 -2.79 8.57
N HIS A 137 -10.33 -3.76 9.16
CA HIS A 137 -11.08 -4.75 8.37
C HIS A 137 -12.23 -4.08 7.59
N GLN A 138 -12.95 -3.17 8.23
CA GLN A 138 -14.04 -2.43 7.57
C GLN A 138 -13.54 -1.59 6.39
N LYS A 139 -12.37 -0.92 6.47
CA LYS A 139 -11.76 -0.20 5.34
C LYS A 139 -11.60 -1.12 4.11
N ILE A 140 -11.15 -2.37 4.31
CA ILE A 140 -11.02 -3.35 3.23
C ILE A 140 -12.39 -3.71 2.65
N LEU A 141 -13.37 -3.99 3.49
CA LEU A 141 -14.71 -4.39 3.06
C LEU A 141 -15.41 -3.29 2.27
N ILE A 142 -15.29 -2.04 2.67
CA ILE A 142 -15.83 -0.88 1.95
C ILE A 142 -15.28 -0.84 0.53
N GLY A 143 -13.96 -0.85 0.36
CA GLY A 143 -13.35 -0.80 -0.97
C GLY A 143 -13.67 -2.04 -1.83
N LEU A 144 -13.77 -3.24 -1.23
CA LEU A 144 -14.19 -4.45 -1.95
C LEU A 144 -15.61 -4.33 -2.48
N GLU A 145 -16.52 -3.77 -1.71
CA GLU A 145 -17.91 -3.59 -2.13
C GLU A 145 -18.01 -2.59 -3.27
N ASP A 146 -17.27 -1.48 -3.21
CA ASP A 146 -17.20 -0.49 -4.29
C ASP A 146 -16.59 -1.09 -5.57
N ILE A 147 -15.51 -1.87 -5.45
CA ILE A 147 -14.86 -2.54 -6.60
C ILE A 147 -15.81 -3.51 -7.31
N LYS A 148 -16.69 -4.20 -6.58
CA LYS A 148 -17.70 -5.08 -7.20
C LYS A 148 -18.63 -4.34 -8.15
N GLN A 149 -18.81 -3.05 -7.98
CA GLN A 149 -19.62 -2.21 -8.86
C GLN A 149 -18.90 -1.80 -10.14
N ALA A 150 -17.56 -1.93 -10.21
CA ALA A 150 -16.79 -1.62 -11.40
C ALA A 150 -17.07 -2.65 -12.52
N PRO A 151 -17.13 -2.24 -13.82
CA PRO A 151 -17.54 -3.10 -14.93
C PRO A 151 -16.74 -4.39 -15.06
N LEU A 152 -15.43 -4.33 -14.84
CA LEU A 152 -14.51 -5.48 -14.92
C LEU A 152 -13.85 -5.80 -13.58
N GLN A 153 -14.31 -5.16 -12.50
CA GLN A 153 -13.77 -5.31 -11.15
C GLN A 153 -12.25 -5.07 -11.13
N LEU A 154 -11.44 -6.04 -10.72
CA LEU A 154 -9.98 -5.93 -10.67
C LEU A 154 -9.26 -6.38 -11.96
N VAL A 155 -9.99 -6.91 -12.94
CA VAL A 155 -9.38 -7.61 -14.09
C VAL A 155 -8.56 -6.66 -14.98
N SER A 156 -9.01 -5.43 -15.18
CA SER A 156 -8.35 -4.47 -16.08
C SER A 156 -7.48 -3.44 -15.35
N GLY A 157 -7.27 -3.59 -14.04
CA GLY A 157 -6.52 -2.57 -13.27
C GLY A 157 -7.22 -1.21 -13.24
N PRO A 158 -8.46 -1.12 -12.77
CA PRO A 158 -9.23 0.10 -12.82
C PRO A 158 -8.67 1.22 -11.96
N ASP A 159 -8.91 2.46 -12.41
CA ASP A 159 -8.70 3.68 -11.66
C ASP A 159 -9.98 4.11 -10.96
N PHE A 160 -9.81 4.63 -9.75
CA PHE A 160 -10.90 5.12 -8.91
C PHE A 160 -10.59 6.52 -8.42
N GLU A 161 -11.61 7.35 -8.24
CA GLU A 161 -11.53 8.37 -7.21
C GLU A 161 -11.56 7.68 -5.84
N PHE A 162 -10.87 8.25 -4.90
CA PHE A 162 -10.70 7.67 -3.57
C PHE A 162 -10.91 8.73 -2.48
N ASP A 163 -11.73 8.40 -1.51
CA ASP A 163 -11.86 9.17 -0.30
C ASP A 163 -11.01 8.53 0.82
N PRO A 164 -9.87 9.12 1.18
CA PRO A 164 -9.00 8.58 2.22
C PRO A 164 -9.64 8.52 3.62
N GLU A 165 -10.65 9.36 3.91
CA GLU A 165 -11.29 9.38 5.22
C GLU A 165 -12.32 8.26 5.37
N SER A 166 -13.16 8.03 4.36
CA SER A 166 -14.19 6.99 4.37
C SER A 166 -13.74 5.67 3.74
N CYS A 167 -12.63 5.68 3.01
CA CYS A 167 -12.08 4.55 2.23
C CYS A 167 -12.98 4.10 1.05
N HIS A 168 -13.93 4.93 0.62
CA HIS A 168 -14.76 4.67 -0.55
C HIS A 168 -14.02 4.90 -1.86
N LEU A 169 -14.36 4.09 -2.86
CA LEU A 169 -13.84 4.12 -4.21
C LEU A 169 -14.97 4.40 -5.20
N ARG A 170 -14.74 5.30 -6.17
CA ARG A 170 -15.66 5.55 -7.29
C ARG A 170 -14.94 5.26 -8.61
N TYR A 171 -15.42 4.28 -9.35
CA TYR A 171 -14.82 3.89 -10.63
C TYR A 171 -14.84 5.06 -11.63
N ILE A 172 -13.72 5.34 -12.27
CA ILE A 172 -13.56 6.43 -13.24
C ILE A 172 -12.94 5.99 -14.57
N GLY A 173 -12.43 4.79 -14.67
CA GLY A 173 -11.84 4.31 -15.93
C GLY A 173 -10.88 3.15 -15.75
N GLU A 174 -10.12 2.89 -16.78
CA GLU A 174 -9.11 1.86 -16.88
C GLU A 174 -7.73 2.54 -16.86
N CYS A 175 -6.85 2.07 -16.05
CA CYS A 175 -5.44 2.38 -15.86
C CYS A 175 -4.86 3.50 -16.75
N ALA A 176 -4.97 4.74 -16.32
CA ALA A 176 -4.43 5.90 -17.05
C ALA A 176 -2.89 5.98 -16.95
N ALA A 177 -2.32 5.41 -15.90
CA ALA A 177 -0.88 5.32 -15.69
C ALA A 177 -0.45 3.86 -15.84
N GLY A 178 -0.04 3.49 -17.04
CA GLY A 178 0.45 2.16 -17.43
C GLY A 178 1.86 1.84 -16.94
#